data_7a9e64d2e65cdeb635180c7b6b28a3a1
#
_entry.id   7a9e64d2e65cdeb635180c7b6b28a3a1
#
_cell.length_a   1.000
_cell.length_b   1.000
_cell.length_c   1.000
_cell.angle_alpha   90.00
_cell.angle_beta   90.00
_cell.angle_gamma   90.00
#
_symmetry.space_group_name_H-M   'P 1'
#
loop_
_entity.id
_entity.type
_entity.pdbx_description
1 polymer ?
#
loop_
_entity_poly.entity_id
_entity_poly.type
_entity_poly.pdbx_seq_one_letter_code
_entity_poly.pdbx_strand_id
1 'polypeptide(L)'
;LPHELVAAFRATLEEVAEADVILHVRDAAHPETAAQRADVLAVLEDMVADGTLDAAWPERTIEVLNKADLLGGVANVPGRNGGVAVSAITGEGLDALRAAIDARIAAGMELADYAIAPQDGARLAWLYQHGEVVDRADGEAAVHVRVRLLPADRARFEHQG
;
A
#
# COMPACT_ATOMS: atom_id res chain seq x y z
N LEU A 1 24.61 -3.46 8.02
CA LEU A 1 23.83 -4.06 9.13
C LEU A 1 24.48 -5.41 9.50
N PRO A 2 24.65 -5.73 10.79
CA PRO A 2 25.13 -7.05 11.22
C PRO A 2 24.18 -8.15 10.75
N HIS A 3 24.70 -9.29 10.29
CA HIS A 3 23.92 -10.41 9.76
C HIS A 3 22.84 -10.96 10.73
N GLU A 4 23.08 -10.88 12.04
CA GLU A 4 22.12 -11.28 13.08
C GLU A 4 20.89 -10.34 13.14
N LEU A 5 21.07 -9.03 12.90
CA LEU A 5 20.01 -8.05 12.80
C LEU A 5 19.17 -8.25 11.53
N VAL A 6 19.80 -8.65 10.43
CA VAL A 6 19.11 -8.97 9.17
C VAL A 6 18.19 -10.18 9.34
N ALA A 7 18.61 -11.22 10.07
CA ALA A 7 17.80 -12.41 10.31
C ALA A 7 16.57 -12.12 11.22
N ALA A 8 16.74 -11.30 12.27
CA ALA A 8 15.64 -10.87 13.13
C ALA A 8 14.68 -9.92 12.38
N PHE A 9 15.21 -9.08 11.50
CA PHE A 9 14.44 -8.16 10.67
C PHE A 9 13.65 -8.89 9.58
N ARG A 10 14.17 -10.02 9.10
CA ARG A 10 13.56 -10.84 8.04
C ARG A 10 12.19 -11.40 8.43
N ALA A 11 12.04 -11.86 9.68
CA ALA A 11 10.73 -12.33 10.18
C ALA A 11 9.66 -11.21 10.21
N THR A 12 10.09 -9.96 10.46
CA THR A 12 9.20 -8.78 10.40
C THR A 12 8.93 -8.37 8.95
N LEU A 13 9.86 -8.61 8.04
CA LEU A 13 9.70 -8.28 6.62
C LEU A 13 8.82 -9.28 5.84
N GLU A 14 8.52 -10.46 6.39
CA GLU A 14 7.53 -11.38 5.80
C GLU A 14 6.14 -10.71 5.70
N GLU A 15 5.79 -9.83 6.66
CA GLU A 15 4.55 -9.04 6.61
C GLU A 15 4.55 -8.03 5.43
N VAL A 16 5.73 -7.59 4.97
CA VAL A 16 5.85 -6.69 3.81
C VAL A 16 5.43 -7.38 2.51
N ALA A 17 5.61 -8.70 2.42
CA ALA A 17 5.21 -9.48 1.26
C ALA A 17 3.69 -9.45 1.02
N GLU A 18 2.90 -9.42 2.10
CA GLU A 18 1.44 -9.43 2.06
C GLU A 18 0.80 -8.02 2.04
N ALA A 19 1.61 -6.96 2.18
CA ALA A 19 1.10 -5.60 2.25
C ALA A 19 0.62 -5.09 0.89
N ASP A 20 -0.56 -4.46 0.84
CA ASP A 20 -1.10 -3.79 -0.35
C ASP A 20 -0.33 -2.49 -0.67
N VAL A 21 0.18 -1.82 0.36
CA VAL A 21 1.02 -0.61 0.26
C VAL A 21 2.20 -0.71 1.22
N ILE A 22 3.39 -0.44 0.71
CA ILE A 22 4.64 -0.42 1.49
C ILE A 22 5.07 1.04 1.66
N LEU A 23 5.28 1.48 2.90
CA LEU A 23 5.86 2.77 3.19
C LEU A 23 7.33 2.61 3.57
N HIS A 24 8.23 3.01 2.68
CA HIS A 24 9.65 3.07 2.98
C HIS A 24 9.98 4.43 3.62
N VAL A 25 9.97 4.46 4.96
CA VAL A 25 10.20 5.69 5.72
C VAL A 25 11.68 5.85 6.05
N ARG A 26 12.26 7.00 5.67
CA ARG A 26 13.64 7.33 5.98
C ARG A 26 13.80 8.74 6.57
N ASP A 27 14.89 8.96 7.28
CA ASP A 27 15.27 10.26 7.84
C ASP A 27 15.85 11.13 6.71
N ALA A 28 15.13 12.16 6.29
CA ALA A 28 15.57 13.06 5.21
C ALA A 28 16.74 13.97 5.64
N ALA A 29 16.90 14.20 6.95
CA ALA A 29 17.96 15.06 7.49
C ALA A 29 19.25 14.30 7.80
N HIS A 30 19.23 12.96 7.76
CA HIS A 30 20.42 12.17 8.08
C HIS A 30 21.46 12.26 6.94
N PRO A 31 22.74 12.51 7.23
CA PRO A 31 23.78 12.65 6.20
C PRO A 31 23.96 11.38 5.35
N GLU A 32 23.71 10.19 5.92
CA GLU A 32 23.82 8.89 5.26
C GLU A 32 22.46 8.36 4.74
N THR A 33 21.45 9.21 4.62
CA THR A 33 20.09 8.78 4.21
C THR A 33 20.09 8.01 2.88
N ALA A 34 20.98 8.34 1.96
CA ALA A 34 21.10 7.65 0.67
C ALA A 34 21.70 6.24 0.82
N ALA A 35 22.72 6.09 1.69
CA ALA A 35 23.33 4.79 1.97
C ALA A 35 22.35 3.86 2.71
N GLN A 36 21.64 4.38 3.72
CA GLN A 36 20.58 3.64 4.42
C GLN A 36 19.47 3.17 3.49
N ARG A 37 19.08 4.00 2.52
CA ARG A 37 18.14 3.62 1.47
C ARG A 37 18.66 2.44 0.65
N ALA A 38 19.92 2.51 0.21
CA ALA A 38 20.51 1.45 -0.60
C ALA A 38 20.56 0.11 0.17
N ASP A 39 20.89 0.14 1.47
CA ASP A 39 20.90 -1.05 2.32
C ASP A 39 19.52 -1.70 2.41
N VAL A 40 18.44 -0.90 2.60
CA VAL A 40 17.07 -1.42 2.67
C VAL A 40 16.65 -2.02 1.32
N LEU A 41 16.95 -1.34 0.21
CA LEU A 41 16.61 -1.85 -1.12
C LEU A 41 17.34 -3.17 -1.43
N ALA A 42 18.61 -3.30 -1.05
CA ALA A 42 19.37 -4.55 -1.21
C ALA A 42 18.70 -5.72 -0.45
N VAL A 43 18.21 -5.49 0.77
CA VAL A 43 17.47 -6.52 1.53
C VAL A 43 16.17 -6.92 0.83
N LEU A 44 15.41 -5.96 0.28
CA LEU A 44 14.17 -6.25 -0.47
C LEU A 44 14.47 -7.01 -1.78
N GLU A 45 15.56 -6.67 -2.47
CA GLU A 45 16.02 -7.39 -3.67
C GLU A 45 16.44 -8.82 -3.34
N ASP A 46 17.12 -9.05 -2.21
CA ASP A 46 17.46 -10.41 -1.73
C ASP A 46 16.18 -11.22 -1.43
N MET A 47 15.14 -10.60 -0.88
CA MET A 47 13.84 -11.24 -0.64
C MET A 47 13.10 -11.60 -1.94
N VAL A 48 13.29 -10.82 -3.00
CA VAL A 48 12.78 -11.16 -4.33
C VAL A 48 13.54 -12.35 -4.90
N ALA A 49 14.87 -12.38 -4.73
CA ALA A 49 15.72 -13.45 -5.24
C ALA A 49 15.42 -14.81 -4.59
N ASP A 50 15.04 -14.83 -3.32
CA ASP A 50 14.65 -16.05 -2.59
C ASP A 50 13.15 -16.41 -2.68
N GLY A 51 12.35 -15.58 -3.38
CA GLY A 51 10.92 -15.80 -3.60
C GLY A 51 10.02 -15.41 -2.44
N THR A 52 10.53 -14.76 -1.41
CA THR A 52 9.74 -14.26 -0.27
C THR A 52 8.92 -13.01 -0.64
N LEU A 53 9.44 -12.16 -1.53
CA LEU A 53 8.80 -10.93 -1.97
C LEU A 53 8.56 -10.96 -3.49
N ASP A 54 7.41 -10.46 -3.93
CA ASP A 54 7.09 -10.28 -5.34
C ASP A 54 7.96 -9.20 -5.99
N ALA A 55 8.42 -9.44 -7.22
CA ALA A 55 9.23 -8.49 -7.99
C ALA A 55 8.51 -7.16 -8.30
N ALA A 56 7.17 -7.13 -8.25
CA ALA A 56 6.37 -5.90 -8.42
C ALA A 56 6.27 -5.03 -7.14
N TRP A 57 6.96 -5.40 -6.04
CA TRP A 57 6.95 -4.63 -4.80
C TRP A 57 7.22 -3.11 -4.98
N PRO A 58 8.06 -2.63 -5.93
CA PRO A 58 8.28 -1.20 -6.11
C PRO A 58 7.02 -0.45 -6.54
N GLU A 59 6.10 -1.11 -7.25
CA GLU A 59 4.86 -0.50 -7.74
C GLU A 59 3.89 -0.17 -6.59
N ARG A 60 3.96 -0.90 -5.48
CA ARG A 60 3.17 -0.67 -4.26
C ARG A 60 3.94 0.04 -3.15
N THR A 61 5.18 0.49 -3.42
CA THR A 61 6.02 1.21 -2.46
C THR A 61 5.88 2.72 -2.63
N ILE A 62 5.74 3.42 -1.50
CA ILE A 62 5.82 4.88 -1.40
C ILE A 62 7.05 5.22 -0.56
N GLU A 63 7.98 5.99 -1.12
CA GLU A 63 9.11 6.52 -0.37
C GLU A 63 8.67 7.73 0.45
N VAL A 64 8.89 7.69 1.77
CA VAL A 64 8.50 8.74 2.72
C VAL A 64 9.75 9.35 3.33
N LEU A 65 9.96 10.65 3.08
CA LEU A 65 11.09 11.43 3.55
C LEU A 65 10.68 12.18 4.82
N ASN A 66 10.87 11.54 5.98
CA ASN A 66 10.48 12.11 7.27
C ASN A 66 11.53 13.08 7.83
N LYS A 67 11.13 13.83 8.86
CA LYS A 67 11.91 14.87 9.55
C LYS A 67 12.20 16.10 8.69
N ALA A 68 11.25 16.46 7.82
CA ALA A 68 11.34 17.67 7.01
C ALA A 68 11.46 18.95 7.85
N ASP A 69 10.96 18.96 9.08
CA ASP A 69 11.10 20.03 10.06
C ASP A 69 12.57 20.41 10.32
N LEU A 70 13.48 19.43 10.35
CA LEU A 70 14.91 19.66 10.53
C LEU A 70 15.57 20.32 9.32
N LEU A 71 14.92 20.31 8.16
CA LEU A 71 15.35 20.93 6.92
C LEU A 71 14.62 22.24 6.62
N GLY A 72 13.80 22.72 7.56
CA GLY A 72 13.01 23.95 7.42
C GLY A 72 11.73 23.78 6.61
N GLY A 73 11.18 22.56 6.55
CA GLY A 73 9.90 22.22 5.96
C GLY A 73 9.97 21.31 4.72
N VAL A 74 8.82 20.79 4.33
CA VAL A 74 8.71 19.82 3.21
C VAL A 74 9.22 20.37 1.88
N ALA A 75 9.13 21.69 1.65
CA ALA A 75 9.60 22.31 0.42
C ALA A 75 11.12 22.21 0.23
N ASN A 76 11.86 22.12 1.33
CA ASN A 76 13.33 22.13 1.36
C ASN A 76 13.96 20.73 1.33
N VAL A 77 13.15 19.65 1.37
CA VAL A 77 13.67 18.28 1.30
C VAL A 77 14.23 18.01 -0.08
N PRO A 78 15.54 17.72 -0.23
CA PRO A 78 16.16 17.47 -1.53
C PRO A 78 15.90 16.06 -2.02
N GLY A 79 16.07 15.84 -3.33
CA GLY A 79 16.16 14.51 -3.94
C GLY A 79 14.94 13.63 -3.73
N ARG A 80 13.73 14.20 -3.80
CA ARG A 80 12.47 13.44 -3.53
C ARG A 80 12.22 12.29 -4.51
N ASN A 81 12.68 12.38 -5.75
CA ASN A 81 12.55 11.34 -6.79
C ASN A 81 11.17 10.64 -6.81
N GLY A 82 10.09 11.41 -6.65
CA GLY A 82 8.74 10.87 -6.53
C GLY A 82 8.29 10.51 -5.10
N GLY A 83 9.16 10.62 -4.10
CA GLY A 83 8.81 10.40 -2.69
C GLY A 83 8.05 11.57 -2.06
N VAL A 84 7.37 11.28 -0.96
CA VAL A 84 6.58 12.24 -0.18
C VAL A 84 7.36 12.72 1.02
N ALA A 85 7.62 14.03 1.09
CA ALA A 85 8.27 14.65 2.24
C ALA A 85 7.25 14.94 3.34
N VAL A 86 7.58 14.60 4.59
CA VAL A 86 6.71 14.80 5.74
C VAL A 86 7.50 15.20 6.99
N SER A 87 6.81 15.76 7.96
CA SER A 87 7.27 15.83 9.34
C SER A 87 6.24 15.19 10.26
N ALA A 88 6.57 14.07 10.87
CA ALA A 88 5.70 13.41 11.84
C ALA A 88 5.50 14.24 13.13
N ILE A 89 6.40 15.20 13.41
CA ILE A 89 6.30 16.09 14.58
C ILE A 89 5.33 17.24 14.31
N THR A 90 5.44 17.90 13.15
CA THR A 90 4.61 19.08 12.83
C THR A 90 3.31 18.73 12.12
N GLY A 91 3.24 17.54 11.52
CA GLY A 91 2.13 17.10 10.65
C GLY A 91 2.24 17.60 9.22
N GLU A 92 3.25 18.41 8.87
CA GLU A 92 3.44 18.93 7.52
C GLU A 92 3.66 17.77 6.52
N GLY A 93 2.95 17.80 5.39
CA GLY A 93 3.04 16.80 4.33
C GLY A 93 2.21 15.52 4.57
N LEU A 94 1.59 15.32 5.74
CA LEU A 94 0.78 14.11 6.02
C LEU A 94 -0.45 14.00 5.13
N ASP A 95 -1.07 15.11 4.73
CA ASP A 95 -2.22 15.07 3.81
C ASP A 95 -1.79 14.60 2.40
N ALA A 96 -0.60 15.03 1.95
CA ALA A 96 -0.02 14.54 0.70
C ALA A 96 0.33 13.04 0.78
N LEU A 97 0.82 12.57 1.93
CA LEU A 97 1.08 11.15 2.16
C LEU A 97 -0.22 10.34 2.13
N ARG A 98 -1.28 10.80 2.81
CA ARG A 98 -2.60 10.14 2.76
C ARG A 98 -3.13 10.03 1.33
N ALA A 99 -3.10 11.14 0.58
CA ALA A 99 -3.52 11.13 -0.82
C ALA A 99 -2.69 10.15 -1.69
N ALA A 100 -1.38 10.04 -1.44
CA ALA A 100 -0.53 9.08 -2.13
C ALA A 100 -0.87 7.63 -1.77
N ILE A 101 -1.19 7.33 -0.52
CA ILE A 101 -1.65 6.01 -0.06
C ILE A 101 -2.99 5.67 -0.73
N ASP A 102 -3.97 6.57 -0.67
CA ASP A 102 -5.29 6.38 -1.28
C ASP A 102 -5.19 6.11 -2.78
N ALA A 103 -4.35 6.88 -3.48
CA ALA A 103 -4.10 6.68 -4.91
C ALA A 103 -3.44 5.32 -5.20
N ARG A 104 -2.54 4.86 -4.33
CA ARG A 104 -1.86 3.58 -4.49
C ARG A 104 -2.80 2.40 -4.26
N ILE A 105 -3.66 2.48 -3.23
CA ILE A 105 -4.71 1.50 -2.95
C ILE A 105 -5.69 1.43 -4.13
N ALA A 106 -6.17 2.58 -4.61
CA ALA A 106 -7.09 2.64 -5.74
C ALA A 106 -6.50 2.05 -7.02
N ALA A 107 -5.20 2.25 -7.27
CA ALA A 107 -4.50 1.69 -8.42
C ALA A 107 -4.35 0.15 -8.35
N GLY A 108 -4.30 -0.42 -7.15
CA GLY A 108 -4.27 -1.87 -6.93
C GLY A 108 -5.64 -2.56 -6.99
N MET A 109 -6.74 -1.79 -7.04
CA MET A 109 -8.08 -2.35 -7.11
C MET A 109 -8.44 -2.82 -8.54
N GLU A 110 -9.05 -4.00 -8.62
CA GLU A 110 -9.57 -4.57 -9.86
C GLU A 110 -11.09 -4.36 -9.96
N LEU A 111 -11.56 -4.06 -11.16
CA LEU A 111 -12.98 -3.96 -11.44
C LEU A 111 -13.58 -5.35 -11.64
N ALA A 112 -14.66 -5.65 -10.93
CA ALA A 112 -15.42 -6.90 -11.02
C ALA A 112 -16.92 -6.63 -11.12
N ASP A 113 -17.62 -7.49 -11.84
CA ASP A 113 -19.08 -7.47 -11.99
C ASP A 113 -19.67 -8.71 -11.30
N TYR A 114 -20.63 -8.51 -10.41
CA TYR A 114 -21.33 -9.57 -9.70
C TYR A 114 -22.85 -9.47 -9.88
N ALA A 115 -23.48 -10.64 -10.00
CA ALA A 115 -24.93 -10.79 -9.93
C ALA A 115 -25.29 -11.46 -8.59
N ILE A 116 -25.91 -10.72 -7.69
CA ILE A 116 -26.22 -11.16 -6.32
C ILE A 116 -27.72 -11.37 -6.21
N ALA A 117 -28.15 -12.50 -5.61
CA ALA A 117 -29.56 -12.75 -5.37
C ALA A 117 -30.17 -11.63 -4.50
N PRO A 118 -31.37 -11.10 -4.79
CA PRO A 118 -31.95 -9.97 -4.05
C PRO A 118 -32.13 -10.22 -2.54
N GLN A 119 -32.26 -11.47 -2.14
CA GLN A 119 -32.37 -11.90 -0.74
C GLN A 119 -31.01 -12.02 -0.03
N ASP A 120 -29.90 -11.98 -0.77
CA ASP A 120 -28.54 -12.08 -0.20
C ASP A 120 -27.97 -10.69 0.13
N GLY A 121 -28.64 -10.03 1.06
CA GLY A 121 -28.22 -8.71 1.54
C GLY A 121 -26.86 -8.72 2.24
N ALA A 122 -26.44 -9.89 2.77
CA ALA A 122 -25.14 -10.03 3.44
C ALA A 122 -23.97 -9.89 2.45
N ARG A 123 -24.04 -10.56 1.29
CA ARG A 123 -23.03 -10.43 0.24
C ARG A 123 -23.00 -9.03 -0.35
N LEU A 124 -24.16 -8.41 -0.53
CA LEU A 124 -24.23 -7.04 -1.00
C LEU A 124 -23.59 -6.06 0.00
N ALA A 125 -23.92 -6.18 1.30
CA ALA A 125 -23.32 -5.37 2.35
C ALA A 125 -21.81 -5.57 2.44
N TRP A 126 -21.31 -6.78 2.25
CA TRP A 126 -19.90 -7.09 2.23
C TRP A 126 -19.15 -6.32 1.12
N LEU A 127 -19.72 -6.26 -0.10
CA LEU A 127 -19.12 -5.49 -1.21
C LEU A 127 -19.04 -3.99 -0.89
N TYR A 128 -20.04 -3.41 -0.22
CA TYR A 128 -20.01 -2.02 0.22
C TYR A 128 -19.00 -1.74 1.33
N GLN A 129 -18.67 -2.74 2.14
CA GLN A 129 -17.69 -2.60 3.23
C GLN A 129 -16.24 -2.75 2.78
N HIS A 130 -15.98 -3.58 1.75
CA HIS A 130 -14.63 -3.98 1.35
C HIS A 130 -14.24 -3.49 -0.04
N GLY A 131 -15.16 -2.88 -0.79
CA GLY A 131 -14.93 -2.37 -2.14
C GLY A 131 -15.55 -1.01 -2.39
N GLU A 132 -15.16 -0.43 -3.53
CA GLU A 132 -15.78 0.78 -4.07
C GLU A 132 -16.84 0.38 -5.10
N VAL A 133 -18.12 0.47 -4.73
CA VAL A 133 -19.23 0.21 -5.66
C VAL A 133 -19.33 1.34 -6.66
N VAL A 134 -19.04 1.02 -7.93
CA VAL A 134 -19.01 1.97 -9.05
C VAL A 134 -20.38 2.12 -9.69
N ASP A 135 -21.13 0.98 -9.78
CA ASP A 135 -22.44 0.95 -10.40
C ASP A 135 -23.31 -0.15 -9.75
N ARG A 136 -24.62 0.08 -9.73
CA ARG A 136 -25.61 -0.88 -9.22
C ARG A 136 -26.88 -0.81 -10.03
N ALA A 137 -27.39 -1.96 -10.45
CA ALA A 137 -28.67 -2.12 -11.10
C ALA A 137 -29.50 -3.20 -10.40
N ASP A 138 -30.64 -2.80 -9.84
CA ASP A 138 -31.57 -3.72 -9.16
C ASP A 138 -32.50 -4.36 -10.19
N GLY A 139 -32.44 -5.69 -10.31
CA GLY A 139 -33.32 -6.51 -11.14
C GLY A 139 -34.17 -7.46 -10.30
N GLU A 140 -35.23 -7.99 -10.87
CA GLU A 140 -36.15 -8.95 -10.18
C GLU A 140 -35.43 -10.27 -9.83
N ALA A 141 -34.52 -10.72 -10.70
CA ALA A 141 -33.78 -11.98 -10.52
C ALA A 141 -32.45 -11.81 -9.80
N ALA A 142 -31.80 -10.67 -9.98
CA ALA A 142 -30.49 -10.39 -9.39
C ALA A 142 -30.24 -8.88 -9.27
N VAL A 143 -29.44 -8.49 -8.26
CA VAL A 143 -28.83 -7.18 -8.16
C VAL A 143 -27.47 -7.25 -8.84
N HIS A 144 -27.29 -6.51 -9.92
CA HIS A 144 -26.02 -6.39 -10.62
C HIS A 144 -25.18 -5.29 -9.98
N VAL A 145 -23.96 -5.62 -9.55
CA VAL A 145 -23.06 -4.69 -8.88
C VAL A 145 -21.72 -4.70 -9.59
N ARG A 146 -21.27 -3.51 -10.00
CA ARG A 146 -19.93 -3.27 -10.49
C ARG A 146 -19.12 -2.64 -9.37
N VAL A 147 -18.03 -3.28 -8.96
CA VAL A 147 -17.27 -2.91 -7.78
C VAL A 147 -15.77 -3.01 -8.05
N ARG A 148 -15.01 -2.08 -7.49
CA ARG A 148 -13.55 -2.20 -7.40
C ARG A 148 -13.20 -2.88 -6.09
N LEU A 149 -12.36 -3.92 -6.15
CA LEU A 149 -11.90 -4.69 -5.01
C LEU A 149 -10.39 -4.88 -5.09
N LEU A 150 -9.73 -4.92 -3.94
CA LEU A 150 -8.37 -5.44 -3.85
C LEU A 150 -8.37 -6.94 -4.22
N PRO A 151 -7.30 -7.46 -4.86
CA PRO A 151 -7.24 -8.87 -5.27
C PRO A 151 -7.53 -9.87 -4.15
N ALA A 152 -7.05 -9.58 -2.92
CA ALA A 152 -7.29 -10.40 -1.74
C ALA A 152 -8.78 -10.42 -1.35
N ASP A 153 -9.45 -9.27 -1.39
CA ASP A 153 -10.88 -9.16 -1.06
C ASP A 153 -11.74 -9.78 -2.15
N ARG A 154 -11.36 -9.63 -3.41
CA ARG A 154 -11.99 -10.33 -4.53
C ARG A 154 -11.93 -11.84 -4.33
N ALA A 155 -10.75 -12.39 -4.04
CA ALA A 155 -10.60 -13.82 -3.77
C ALA A 155 -11.45 -14.30 -2.60
N ARG A 156 -11.50 -13.53 -1.49
CA ARG A 156 -12.36 -13.84 -0.33
C ARG A 156 -13.84 -13.87 -0.70
N PHE A 157 -14.30 -12.88 -1.46
CA PHE A 157 -15.70 -12.80 -1.89
C PHE A 157 -16.10 -13.96 -2.79
N GLU A 158 -15.24 -14.34 -3.74
CA GLU A 158 -15.50 -15.45 -4.67
C GLU A 158 -15.44 -16.83 -3.99
N HIS A 159 -14.69 -16.98 -2.90
CA HIS A 159 -14.60 -18.24 -2.13
C HIS A 159 -15.74 -18.43 -1.10
N GLN A 160 -16.48 -17.38 -0.78
CA GLN A 160 -17.61 -17.42 0.16
C GLN A 160 -18.97 -17.71 -0.53
N GLY A 161 -18.97 -17.97 -1.83
CA GLY A 161 -20.15 -18.18 -2.67
C GLY A 161 -20.53 -19.62 -2.94
#